data_450f703371fe25a770fd54ac008a2add
#
_entry.id   450f703371fe25a770fd54ac008a2add
#
_cell.length_a   1.000
_cell.length_b   1.000
_cell.length_c   1.000
_cell.angle_alpha   90.00
_cell.angle_beta   90.00
_cell.angle_gamma   90.00
#
_symmetry.space_group_name_H-M   'P 1'
#
loop_
_entity.id
_entity.type
_entity.pdbx_description
1 polymer ?
#
loop_
_entity_poly.entity_id
_entity_poly.type
_entity_poly.pdbx_seq_one_letter_code
_entity_poly.pdbx_strand_id
1 'polypeptide(L)'
;TCVADFEAILAVGAELGGSELLVAGNDPDEARLTDRFVELCDLAAGYGIHPHLEFMPWTDVRDLQQAMRIVANADRANGCVLVDAFHFNRSASSLDDLSHLAPQRMRYAQLCDVAGPVPDDMDEILRQARNERRFPGDGDADLIGLLRGLPATVPLSLEIPTRQLLEQGVSGEQRARMALEKAKAVLARV
;
A
#
# COMPACT_ATOMS: atom_id res chain seq x y z
N THR A 1 4.07 -19.86 6.49
CA THR A 1 5.38 -19.30 6.09
C THR A 1 6.14 -18.97 7.37
N CYS A 2 7.38 -19.43 7.49
CA CYS A 2 8.26 -19.07 8.60
C CYS A 2 8.89 -17.69 8.30
N VAL A 3 9.08 -16.85 9.32
CA VAL A 3 9.71 -15.53 9.12
C VAL A 3 11.15 -15.66 8.57
N ALA A 4 11.87 -16.72 8.96
CA ALA A 4 13.19 -17.02 8.41
C ALA A 4 13.22 -17.21 6.87
N ASP A 5 12.07 -17.57 6.26
CA ASP A 5 11.98 -17.72 4.79
C ASP A 5 12.15 -16.38 4.06
N PHE A 6 12.01 -15.25 4.76
CA PHE A 6 12.20 -13.90 4.20
C PHE A 6 13.66 -13.45 4.18
N GLU A 7 14.59 -14.14 4.86
CA GLU A 7 15.97 -13.71 4.96
C GLU A 7 16.64 -13.53 3.59
N ALA A 8 16.42 -14.45 2.67
CA ALA A 8 16.99 -14.36 1.32
C ALA A 8 16.51 -13.13 0.54
N ILE A 9 15.22 -12.78 0.64
CA ILE A 9 14.67 -11.61 -0.05
C ILE A 9 15.14 -10.32 0.60
N LEU A 10 15.30 -10.29 1.93
CA LEU A 10 15.86 -9.15 2.66
C LEU A 10 17.31 -8.90 2.27
N ALA A 11 18.13 -9.95 2.20
CA ALA A 11 19.53 -9.86 1.79
C ALA A 11 19.65 -9.29 0.37
N VAL A 12 18.91 -9.84 -0.60
CA VAL A 12 18.89 -9.34 -1.99
C VAL A 12 18.36 -7.92 -2.06
N GLY A 13 17.27 -7.61 -1.31
CA GLY A 13 16.73 -6.26 -1.24
C GLY A 13 17.74 -5.24 -0.77
N ALA A 14 18.50 -5.56 0.29
CA ALA A 14 19.54 -4.69 0.83
C ALA A 14 20.70 -4.51 -0.17
N GLU A 15 21.17 -5.57 -0.84
CA GLU A 15 22.19 -5.48 -1.89
C GLU A 15 21.78 -4.57 -3.05
N LEU A 16 20.50 -4.55 -3.38
CA LEU A 16 19.92 -3.66 -4.41
C LEU A 16 19.65 -2.24 -3.91
N GLY A 17 19.92 -1.95 -2.64
CA GLY A 17 19.67 -0.65 -2.02
C GLY A 17 18.20 -0.42 -1.64
N GLY A 18 17.39 -1.48 -1.57
CA GLY A 18 16.01 -1.41 -1.10
C GLY A 18 15.95 -1.14 0.41
N SER A 19 15.06 -0.27 0.82
CA SER A 19 14.84 0.11 2.22
C SER A 19 13.42 -0.18 2.72
N GLU A 20 12.48 -0.49 1.82
CA GLU A 20 11.07 -0.68 2.17
C GLU A 20 10.61 -2.07 1.67
N LEU A 21 9.86 -2.80 2.50
CA LEU A 21 9.30 -4.11 2.18
C LEU A 21 7.77 -4.08 2.34
N LEU A 22 7.04 -4.35 1.26
CA LEU A 22 5.59 -4.56 1.32
C LEU A 22 5.28 -5.91 1.96
N VAL A 23 4.36 -5.92 2.91
CA VAL A 23 3.92 -7.11 3.65
C VAL A 23 2.41 -7.19 3.69
N ALA A 24 1.84 -8.31 3.23
CA ALA A 24 0.41 -8.61 3.38
C ALA A 24 0.16 -9.46 4.63
N GLY A 25 -0.92 -9.18 5.36
CA GLY A 25 -1.32 -9.93 6.54
C GLY A 25 -2.44 -10.94 6.23
N ASN A 26 -2.14 -12.24 6.31
CA ASN A 26 -3.07 -13.34 6.04
C ASN A 26 -3.09 -14.35 7.20
N ASP A 27 -3.40 -13.86 8.38
CA ASP A 27 -3.63 -14.68 9.58
C ASP A 27 -4.84 -14.14 10.34
N PRO A 28 -5.92 -14.93 10.49
CA PRO A 28 -7.14 -14.48 11.18
C PRO A 28 -6.94 -14.27 12.70
N ASP A 29 -5.85 -14.79 13.27
CA ASP A 29 -5.45 -14.51 14.64
C ASP A 29 -4.54 -13.27 14.68
N GLU A 30 -5.13 -12.13 15.02
CA GLU A 30 -4.42 -10.83 15.03
C GLU A 30 -3.24 -10.80 16.01
N ALA A 31 -3.33 -11.52 17.15
CA ALA A 31 -2.23 -11.59 18.11
C ALA A 31 -1.03 -12.32 17.50
N ARG A 32 -1.26 -13.48 16.88
CA ARG A 32 -0.23 -14.25 16.21
C ARG A 32 0.34 -13.52 15.00
N LEU A 33 -0.51 -12.80 14.22
CA LEU A 33 -0.05 -11.95 13.14
C LEU A 33 0.88 -10.84 13.66
N THR A 34 0.51 -10.22 14.78
CA THR A 34 1.35 -9.19 15.43
C THR A 34 2.70 -9.76 15.83
N ASP A 35 2.72 -10.94 16.47
CA ASP A 35 3.97 -11.60 16.87
C ASP A 35 4.86 -11.90 15.64
N ARG A 36 4.27 -12.35 14.53
CA ARG A 36 5.00 -12.60 13.27
C ARG A 36 5.51 -11.31 12.64
N PHE A 37 4.75 -10.23 12.74
CA PHE A 37 5.20 -8.92 12.26
C PHE A 37 6.37 -8.38 13.11
N VAL A 38 6.35 -8.62 14.44
CA VAL A 38 7.49 -8.36 15.33
C VAL A 38 8.74 -9.10 14.86
N GLU A 39 8.64 -10.43 14.69
CA GLU A 39 9.76 -11.27 14.23
C GLU A 39 10.32 -10.77 12.89
N LEU A 40 9.43 -10.39 11.95
CA LEU A 40 9.84 -9.86 10.64
C LEU A 40 10.53 -8.50 10.77
N CYS A 41 10.03 -7.60 11.60
CA CYS A 41 10.66 -6.31 11.85
C CYS A 41 12.06 -6.48 12.46
N ASP A 42 12.20 -7.39 13.45
CA ASP A 42 13.48 -7.67 14.08
C ASP A 42 14.49 -8.26 13.08
N LEU A 43 14.07 -9.17 12.21
CA LEU A 43 14.91 -9.73 11.14
C LEU A 43 15.29 -8.63 10.11
N ALA A 44 14.31 -7.85 9.64
CA ALA A 44 14.51 -6.81 8.63
C ALA A 44 15.40 -5.66 9.11
N ALA A 45 15.43 -5.38 10.43
CA ALA A 45 16.30 -4.36 11.02
C ALA A 45 17.79 -4.65 10.76
N GLY A 46 18.19 -5.93 10.73
CA GLY A 46 19.57 -6.36 10.41
C GLY A 46 20.00 -6.00 8.98
N TYR A 47 19.03 -5.75 8.09
CA TYR A 47 19.24 -5.38 6.69
C TYR A 47 18.93 -3.89 6.40
N GLY A 48 18.58 -3.11 7.43
CA GLY A 48 18.18 -1.71 7.26
C GLY A 48 16.85 -1.53 6.53
N ILE A 49 15.98 -2.56 6.53
CA ILE A 49 14.71 -2.58 5.80
C ILE A 49 13.54 -2.34 6.76
N HIS A 50 12.53 -1.63 6.27
CA HIS A 50 11.30 -1.30 6.98
C HIS A 50 10.13 -2.12 6.40
N PRO A 51 9.57 -3.09 7.13
CA PRO A 51 8.33 -3.76 6.75
C PRO A 51 7.13 -2.82 6.83
N HIS A 52 6.36 -2.76 5.75
CA HIS A 52 5.14 -1.99 5.64
C HIS A 52 3.94 -2.93 5.57
N LEU A 53 3.12 -2.96 6.59
CA LEU A 53 1.90 -3.76 6.62
C LEU A 53 0.85 -3.10 5.74
N GLU A 54 0.51 -3.75 4.63
CA GLU A 54 -0.53 -3.33 3.71
C GLU A 54 -1.86 -3.94 4.12
N PHE A 55 -2.86 -3.09 4.31
CA PHE A 55 -4.23 -3.55 4.49
C PHE A 55 -4.93 -3.69 3.14
N MET A 56 -5.66 -4.76 2.97
CA MET A 56 -6.43 -5.07 1.76
C MET A 56 -7.78 -5.68 2.14
N PRO A 57 -8.92 -5.24 1.58
CA PRO A 57 -10.25 -5.68 2.00
C PRO A 57 -10.47 -7.20 2.02
N TRP A 58 -9.72 -7.95 1.19
CA TRP A 58 -9.82 -9.41 1.04
C TRP A 58 -8.80 -10.20 1.86
N THR A 59 -7.99 -9.55 2.66
CA THR A 59 -7.02 -10.20 3.56
C THR A 59 -7.53 -10.20 5.00
N ASP A 60 -6.74 -10.76 5.93
CA ASP A 60 -7.07 -10.71 7.35
C ASP A 60 -6.70 -9.36 8.00
N VAL A 61 -5.95 -8.49 7.29
CA VAL A 61 -5.76 -7.07 7.63
C VAL A 61 -6.56 -6.24 6.65
N ARG A 62 -7.79 -5.87 7.00
CA ARG A 62 -8.80 -5.41 6.05
C ARG A 62 -8.86 -3.91 5.85
N ASP A 63 -8.41 -3.13 6.83
CA ASP A 63 -8.52 -1.68 6.84
C ASP A 63 -7.35 -1.02 7.58
N LEU A 64 -7.27 0.30 7.45
CA LEU A 64 -6.21 1.11 8.06
C LEU A 64 -6.19 0.99 9.58
N GLN A 65 -7.36 0.99 10.24
CA GLN A 65 -7.43 0.91 11.72
C GLN A 65 -6.79 -0.38 12.23
N GLN A 66 -7.05 -1.50 11.55
CA GLN A 66 -6.47 -2.79 11.92
C GLN A 66 -4.95 -2.80 11.68
N ALA A 67 -4.48 -2.30 10.53
CA ALA A 67 -3.04 -2.19 10.26
C ALA A 67 -2.32 -1.32 11.29
N MET A 68 -2.90 -0.16 11.63
CA MET A 68 -2.37 0.74 12.66
C MET A 68 -2.26 0.05 14.03
N ARG A 69 -3.29 -0.69 14.43
CA ARG A 69 -3.32 -1.40 15.71
C ARG A 69 -2.24 -2.49 15.78
N ILE A 70 -2.07 -3.27 14.72
CA ILE A 70 -1.04 -4.30 14.64
C ILE A 70 0.36 -3.68 14.70
N VAL A 71 0.63 -2.64 13.91
CA VAL A 71 1.93 -1.96 13.90
C VAL A 71 2.23 -1.28 15.24
N ALA A 72 1.22 -0.71 15.90
CA ALA A 72 1.37 -0.12 17.23
C ALA A 72 1.67 -1.19 18.28
N ASN A 73 0.94 -2.31 18.26
CA ASN A 73 1.14 -3.41 19.20
C ASN A 73 2.49 -4.13 19.01
N ALA A 74 2.97 -4.20 17.76
CA ALA A 74 4.29 -4.73 17.47
C ALA A 74 5.43 -3.90 18.08
N ASP A 75 5.23 -2.61 18.27
CA ASP A 75 6.16 -1.65 18.90
C ASP A 75 7.61 -1.77 18.36
N ARG A 76 7.76 -1.83 17.04
CA ARG A 76 9.07 -1.85 16.37
C ARG A 76 9.28 -0.56 15.58
N ALA A 77 10.45 0.07 15.77
CA ALA A 77 10.76 1.37 15.15
C ALA A 77 10.71 1.34 13.61
N ASN A 78 11.08 0.21 13.01
CA ASN A 78 11.06 -0.01 11.57
C ASN A 78 9.73 -0.59 11.03
N GLY A 79 8.75 -0.90 11.89
CA GLY A 79 7.42 -1.33 11.46
C GLY A 79 6.59 -0.15 10.96
N CYS A 80 6.02 -0.26 9.76
CA CYS A 80 5.29 0.80 9.08
C CYS A 80 3.94 0.30 8.56
N VAL A 81 3.08 1.23 8.16
CA VAL A 81 1.82 0.96 7.44
C VAL A 81 1.98 1.42 6.01
N LEU A 82 1.59 0.59 5.05
CA LEU A 82 1.46 0.99 3.66
C LEU A 82 0.04 1.47 3.39
N VAL A 83 -0.06 2.71 2.94
CA VAL A 83 -1.32 3.28 2.47
C VAL A 83 -1.34 3.21 0.95
N ASP A 84 -2.14 2.30 0.40
CA ASP A 84 -2.46 2.23 -1.03
C ASP A 84 -3.81 2.89 -1.28
N ALA A 85 -3.89 3.77 -2.27
CA ALA A 85 -5.10 4.55 -2.57
C ALA A 85 -6.29 3.67 -2.95
N PHE A 86 -6.06 2.52 -3.63
CA PHE A 86 -7.11 1.57 -3.95
C PHE A 86 -7.68 0.93 -2.68
N HIS A 87 -6.81 0.37 -1.85
CA HIS A 87 -7.20 -0.31 -0.63
C HIS A 87 -7.85 0.63 0.38
N PHE A 88 -7.34 1.85 0.48
CA PHE A 88 -7.94 2.89 1.31
C PHE A 88 -9.38 3.21 0.88
N ASN A 89 -9.62 3.39 -0.42
CA ASN A 89 -10.96 3.68 -0.93
C ASN A 89 -11.92 2.48 -0.86
N ARG A 90 -11.41 1.26 -1.05
CA ARG A 90 -12.22 0.02 -1.12
C ARG A 90 -12.40 -0.68 0.23
N SER A 91 -11.86 -0.15 1.31
CA SER A 91 -12.01 -0.65 2.68
C SER A 91 -12.89 0.29 3.54
N ALA A 92 -13.05 -0.06 4.82
CA ALA A 92 -13.72 0.80 5.80
C ALA A 92 -12.84 1.96 6.32
N SER A 93 -11.72 2.25 5.67
CA SER A 93 -10.79 3.31 6.06
C SER A 93 -11.33 4.70 5.78
N SER A 94 -10.95 5.68 6.59
CA SER A 94 -11.36 7.07 6.47
C SER A 94 -10.19 8.06 6.59
N LEU A 95 -10.39 9.30 6.13
CA LEU A 95 -9.39 10.36 6.32
C LEU A 95 -9.20 10.72 7.80
N ASP A 96 -10.22 10.49 8.63
CA ASP A 96 -10.10 10.63 10.08
C ASP A 96 -9.13 9.58 10.65
N ASP A 97 -9.26 8.32 10.26
CA ASP A 97 -8.30 7.27 10.64
C ASP A 97 -6.88 7.61 10.21
N LEU A 98 -6.72 8.11 8.97
CA LEU A 98 -5.42 8.50 8.44
C LEU A 98 -4.77 9.61 9.26
N SER A 99 -5.56 10.54 9.80
CA SER A 99 -5.07 11.63 10.65
C SER A 99 -4.45 11.15 11.97
N HIS A 100 -4.79 9.94 12.40
CA HIS A 100 -4.24 9.30 13.61
C HIS A 100 -3.00 8.43 13.33
N LEU A 101 -2.67 8.16 12.07
CA LEU A 101 -1.45 7.44 11.71
C LEU A 101 -0.23 8.34 11.85
N ALA A 102 0.69 7.96 12.73
CA ALA A 102 1.90 8.74 12.99
C ALA A 102 2.75 8.89 11.70
N PRO A 103 3.19 10.12 11.33
CA PRO A 103 3.90 10.38 10.08
C PRO A 103 5.15 9.50 9.86
N GLN A 104 5.88 9.16 10.93
CA GLN A 104 7.06 8.30 10.86
C GLN A 104 6.75 6.83 10.50
N ARG A 105 5.49 6.43 10.55
CA ARG A 105 5.01 5.11 10.14
C ARG A 105 4.59 5.05 8.67
N MET A 106 4.66 6.18 7.95
CA MET A 106 4.35 6.31 6.52
C MET A 106 5.62 6.68 5.76
N ARG A 107 6.37 5.70 5.26
CA ARG A 107 7.65 5.94 4.57
C ARG A 107 7.53 5.94 3.05
N TYR A 108 6.50 5.31 2.52
CA TYR A 108 6.02 5.46 1.14
C TYR A 108 4.53 5.13 1.09
N ALA A 109 3.87 5.54 0.00
CA ALA A 109 2.48 5.21 -0.26
C ALA A 109 2.29 4.80 -1.72
N GLN A 110 1.22 4.09 -2.01
CA GLN A 110 0.88 3.69 -3.38
C GLN A 110 -0.28 4.52 -3.90
N LEU A 111 -0.15 5.01 -5.13
CA LEU A 111 -1.11 5.91 -5.74
C LEU A 111 -1.68 5.31 -7.02
N CYS A 112 -2.98 5.24 -7.07
CA CYS A 112 -3.83 5.02 -8.22
C CYS A 112 -5.15 5.76 -8.03
N ASP A 113 -6.11 5.54 -8.90
CA ASP A 113 -7.49 5.98 -8.72
C ASP A 113 -8.45 4.81 -8.95
N VAL A 114 -9.72 5.00 -8.64
CA VAL A 114 -10.77 3.99 -8.72
C VAL A 114 -12.01 4.57 -9.36
N ALA A 115 -12.78 3.75 -10.06
CA ALA A 115 -14.04 4.17 -10.66
C ALA A 115 -15.23 3.70 -9.82
N GLY A 116 -16.22 4.58 -9.68
CA GLY A 116 -17.52 4.30 -9.08
C GLY A 116 -17.48 4.03 -7.57
N PRO A 117 -18.65 3.73 -7.00
CA PRO A 117 -18.79 3.39 -5.59
C PRO A 117 -18.06 2.09 -5.24
N VAL A 118 -17.87 1.85 -3.96
CA VAL A 118 -17.33 0.58 -3.46
C VAL A 118 -18.31 -0.55 -3.84
N PRO A 119 -17.87 -1.59 -4.56
CA PRO A 119 -18.71 -2.74 -4.84
C PRO A 119 -19.08 -3.51 -3.57
N ASP A 120 -20.28 -4.08 -3.52
CA ASP A 120 -20.69 -4.98 -2.44
C ASP A 120 -20.05 -6.38 -2.58
N ASP A 121 -19.60 -6.73 -3.79
CA ASP A 121 -18.99 -8.01 -4.10
C ASP A 121 -17.46 -7.94 -3.98
N MET A 122 -16.90 -8.81 -3.11
CA MET A 122 -15.45 -8.88 -2.88
C MET A 122 -14.69 -9.37 -4.12
N ASP A 123 -15.27 -10.26 -4.92
CA ASP A 123 -14.64 -10.74 -6.15
C ASP A 123 -14.51 -9.62 -7.18
N GLU A 124 -15.49 -8.70 -7.21
CA GLU A 124 -15.43 -7.51 -8.05
C GLU A 124 -14.35 -6.53 -7.56
N ILE A 125 -14.23 -6.30 -6.24
CA ILE A 125 -13.15 -5.48 -5.67
C ILE A 125 -11.79 -6.07 -6.06
N LEU A 126 -11.62 -7.38 -5.91
CA LEU A 126 -10.38 -8.07 -6.26
C LEU A 126 -10.08 -8.00 -7.77
N ARG A 127 -11.11 -8.12 -8.62
CA ARG A 127 -10.98 -7.96 -10.06
C ARG A 127 -10.50 -6.56 -10.44
N GLN A 128 -11.09 -5.53 -9.85
CA GLN A 128 -10.67 -4.13 -10.04
C GLN A 128 -9.22 -3.91 -9.61
N ALA A 129 -8.86 -4.39 -8.42
CA ALA A 129 -7.50 -4.26 -7.87
C ALA A 129 -6.43 -4.81 -8.83
N ARG A 130 -6.71 -5.97 -9.43
CA ARG A 130 -5.75 -6.71 -10.26
C ARG A 130 -5.70 -6.27 -11.72
N ASN A 131 -6.77 -5.61 -12.23
CA ASN A 131 -6.91 -5.39 -13.66
C ASN A 131 -7.27 -3.95 -14.05
N GLU A 132 -7.96 -3.19 -13.19
CA GLU A 132 -8.69 -1.98 -13.62
C GLU A 132 -8.54 -0.79 -12.69
N ARG A 133 -7.38 -0.64 -12.05
CA ARG A 133 -7.08 0.62 -11.35
C ARG A 133 -7.03 1.74 -12.38
N ARG A 134 -7.49 2.93 -12.01
CA ARG A 134 -7.46 4.12 -12.86
C ARG A 134 -6.17 4.89 -12.65
N PHE A 135 -5.79 5.68 -13.65
CA PHE A 135 -4.73 6.67 -13.46
C PHE A 135 -5.19 7.75 -12.47
N PRO A 136 -4.29 8.32 -11.65
CA PRO A 136 -4.65 9.37 -10.73
C PRO A 136 -5.39 10.53 -11.42
N GLY A 137 -6.56 10.88 -10.89
CA GLY A 137 -7.44 11.90 -11.44
C GLY A 137 -8.39 11.46 -12.56
N ASP A 138 -8.35 10.18 -12.96
CA ASP A 138 -9.29 9.61 -13.94
C ASP A 138 -10.39 8.77 -13.27
N GLY A 139 -10.50 8.83 -11.95
CA GLY A 139 -11.50 8.12 -11.15
C GLY A 139 -12.24 9.03 -10.20
N ASP A 140 -12.86 8.42 -9.19
CA ASP A 140 -13.79 9.06 -8.26
C ASP A 140 -13.27 9.10 -6.81
N ALA A 141 -12.04 8.62 -6.53
CA ALA A 141 -11.47 8.67 -5.18
C ALA A 141 -11.13 10.11 -4.77
N ASP A 142 -11.30 10.43 -3.48
CA ASP A 142 -10.79 11.69 -2.91
C ASP A 142 -9.26 11.63 -2.75
N LEU A 143 -8.55 11.65 -3.88
CA LEU A 143 -7.08 11.63 -3.87
C LEU A 143 -6.48 12.89 -3.25
N ILE A 144 -7.16 14.04 -3.35
CA ILE A 144 -6.68 15.29 -2.76
C ILE A 144 -6.73 15.21 -1.24
N GLY A 145 -7.85 14.71 -0.68
CA GLY A 145 -7.97 14.46 0.76
C GLY A 145 -6.92 13.45 1.25
N LEU A 146 -6.78 12.33 0.54
CA LEU A 146 -5.76 11.31 0.85
C LEU A 146 -4.34 11.90 0.87
N LEU A 147 -3.93 12.59 -0.19
CA LEU A 147 -2.59 13.15 -0.32
C LEU A 147 -2.29 14.22 0.74
N ARG A 148 -3.28 15.02 1.14
CA ARG A 148 -3.13 15.99 2.24
C ARG A 148 -2.99 15.33 3.61
N GLY A 149 -3.51 14.11 3.77
CA GLY A 149 -3.33 13.30 4.99
C GLY A 149 -1.98 12.61 5.08
N LEU A 150 -1.23 12.49 3.97
CA LEU A 150 0.10 11.89 3.94
C LEU A 150 1.20 12.93 4.26
N PRO A 151 2.38 12.52 4.77
CA PRO A 151 3.51 13.41 4.89
C PRO A 151 3.90 14.03 3.54
N ALA A 152 4.12 15.35 3.49
CA ALA A 152 4.37 16.08 2.24
C ALA A 152 5.59 15.58 1.42
N THR A 153 6.51 14.89 2.07
CA THR A 153 7.73 14.35 1.44
C THR A 153 7.70 12.84 1.24
N VAL A 154 6.55 12.17 1.49
CA VAL A 154 6.45 10.72 1.33
C VAL A 154 6.64 10.34 -0.16
N PRO A 155 7.52 9.38 -0.48
CA PRO A 155 7.60 8.85 -1.82
C PRO A 155 6.29 8.19 -2.25
N LEU A 156 5.88 8.41 -3.50
CA LEU A 156 4.69 7.79 -4.08
C LEU A 156 5.08 6.77 -5.14
N SER A 157 4.63 5.54 -4.97
CA SER A 157 4.73 4.49 -5.97
C SER A 157 3.43 4.42 -6.78
N LEU A 158 3.51 4.34 -8.11
CA LEU A 158 2.33 4.20 -8.95
C LEU A 158 2.04 2.72 -9.17
N GLU A 159 0.99 2.20 -8.55
CA GLU A 159 0.55 0.82 -8.71
C GLU A 159 -0.77 0.77 -9.49
N ILE A 160 -0.66 0.66 -10.82
CA ILE A 160 -1.79 0.81 -11.73
C ILE A 160 -1.80 -0.33 -12.76
N PRO A 161 -2.31 -1.52 -12.43
CA PRO A 161 -2.58 -2.56 -13.41
C PRO A 161 -3.53 -2.02 -14.49
N THR A 162 -3.04 -1.95 -15.72
CA THR A 162 -3.76 -1.40 -16.87
C THR A 162 -3.95 -2.48 -17.93
N ARG A 163 -4.67 -3.55 -17.57
CA ARG A 163 -4.83 -4.72 -18.43
C ARG A 163 -5.42 -4.37 -19.80
N GLN A 164 -6.44 -3.52 -19.81
CA GLN A 164 -7.08 -3.10 -21.06
C GLN A 164 -6.08 -2.40 -22.02
N LEU A 165 -5.23 -1.52 -21.51
CA LEU A 165 -4.22 -0.84 -22.34
C LEU A 165 -3.15 -1.83 -22.82
N LEU A 166 -2.79 -2.83 -22.00
CA LEU A 166 -1.88 -3.89 -22.40
C LEU A 166 -2.48 -4.71 -23.56
N GLU A 167 -3.75 -5.09 -23.47
CA GLU A 167 -4.48 -5.84 -24.51
C GLU A 167 -4.64 -5.02 -25.82
N GLN A 168 -4.67 -3.69 -25.72
CA GLN A 168 -4.66 -2.76 -26.86
C GLN A 168 -3.26 -2.55 -27.46
N GLY A 169 -2.23 -3.21 -26.91
CA GLY A 169 -0.85 -3.10 -27.41
C GLY A 169 -0.11 -1.85 -26.95
N VAL A 170 -0.62 -1.09 -25.96
CA VAL A 170 0.08 0.07 -25.39
C VAL A 170 1.30 -0.41 -24.61
N SER A 171 2.50 0.08 -25.00
CA SER A 171 3.76 -0.35 -24.40
C SER A 171 3.85 -0.01 -22.90
N GLY A 172 4.69 -0.74 -22.14
CA GLY A 172 4.95 -0.45 -20.74
C GLY A 172 5.47 0.97 -20.51
N GLU A 173 6.36 1.46 -21.39
CA GLU A 173 6.87 2.82 -21.33
C GLU A 173 5.76 3.87 -21.51
N GLN A 174 4.89 3.68 -22.51
CA GLN A 174 3.77 4.59 -22.73
C GLN A 174 2.82 4.62 -21.53
N ARG A 175 2.47 3.45 -20.96
CA ARG A 175 1.62 3.37 -19.78
C ARG A 175 2.24 4.04 -18.55
N ALA A 176 3.54 3.83 -18.33
CA ALA A 176 4.27 4.49 -17.24
C ALA A 176 4.32 6.02 -17.41
N ARG A 177 4.53 6.51 -18.64
CA ARG A 177 4.50 7.94 -18.94
C ARG A 177 3.13 8.55 -18.67
N MET A 178 2.06 7.91 -19.13
CA MET A 178 0.67 8.34 -18.88
C MET A 178 0.40 8.41 -17.36
N ALA A 179 0.78 7.37 -16.62
CA ALA A 179 0.59 7.32 -15.16
C ALA A 179 1.33 8.46 -14.46
N LEU A 180 2.59 8.71 -14.83
CA LEU A 180 3.40 9.79 -14.25
C LEU A 180 2.85 11.18 -14.54
N GLU A 181 2.39 11.44 -15.78
CA GLU A 181 1.77 12.71 -16.15
C GLU A 181 0.50 12.97 -15.34
N LYS A 182 -0.35 11.97 -15.20
CA LYS A 182 -1.58 12.05 -14.40
C LYS A 182 -1.30 12.26 -12.92
N ALA A 183 -0.36 11.53 -12.35
CA ALA A 183 0.05 11.70 -10.96
C ALA A 183 0.57 13.14 -10.71
N LYS A 184 1.43 13.68 -11.57
CA LYS A 184 1.91 15.07 -11.47
C LYS A 184 0.78 16.09 -11.56
N ALA A 185 -0.22 15.88 -12.41
CA ALA A 185 -1.38 16.77 -12.52
C ALA A 185 -2.24 16.79 -11.25
N VAL A 186 -2.39 15.63 -10.57
CA VAL A 186 -3.08 15.56 -9.27
C VAL A 186 -2.24 16.25 -8.18
N LEU A 187 -0.94 15.95 -8.09
CA LEU A 187 -0.05 16.55 -7.10
C LEU A 187 0.03 18.09 -7.20
N ALA A 188 -0.08 18.65 -8.39
CA ALA A 188 -0.11 20.10 -8.58
C ALA A 188 -1.36 20.79 -7.96
N ARG A 189 -2.35 20.02 -7.50
CA ARG A 189 -3.59 20.52 -6.88
C ARG A 189 -3.60 20.36 -5.35
N VAL A 190 -2.62 19.70 -4.77
CA VAL A 190 -2.46 19.46 -3.33
C VAL A 190 -1.76 20.66 -2.67
#